data_d3481881a5864bd4d491b832d3a4b824
#
_entry.id   d3481881a5864bd4d491b832d3a4b824
#
_cell.length_a   1.000
_cell.length_b   1.000
_cell.length_c   1.000
_cell.angle_alpha   90.00
_cell.angle_beta   90.00
_cell.angle_gamma   90.00
#
_symmetry.space_group_name_H-M   'P 1'
#
loop_
_entity.id
_entity.type
_entity.pdbx_description
1 polymer ?
#
loop_
_entity_poly.entity_id
_entity_poly.type
_entity_poly.pdbx_seq_one_letter_code
_entity_poly.pdbx_strand_id
1 'polypeptide(L)'
;MKALIRNPALYESPKGNSPPPLWIRGLLVLTCTGVSFAHGSNDGQKGMGLIMLILIGTVPTVYALNRTMPPSQMEQFVTNSAAAAKVVEAKGAGYNVIGDPRPAVTAYVALHKLNEGTFPSLAALMREISKQVSGYGTLSKIPAEAVGNTRNDMYLASEAIRFLMKDKESDLSKEDIAALNNYKRSLDDATKFIPFWVKIAVAIALGLGTMIGWKRIVVTVGEKIGKSHLTYGQGAAAELVAAGTIFAADSYGLPVSTTHVLSSGVAGTMAANGSGLQMSTLRNIALAWVLTLPAAMMLSATLYFVFSHVF
;
A
#
# COMPACT_ATOMS: atom_id res chain seq x y z
N MET A 1 19.54 21.18 -6.77
CA MET A 1 20.31 21.52 -5.57
C MET A 1 21.38 22.57 -5.85
N LYS A 2 22.27 22.43 -6.85
CA LYS A 2 23.33 23.45 -7.18
C LYS A 2 22.79 24.87 -7.41
N ALA A 3 21.60 25.04 -7.93
CA ALA A 3 20.97 26.36 -8.13
C ALA A 3 20.52 27.04 -6.81
N LEU A 4 20.18 26.23 -5.80
CA LEU A 4 19.67 26.71 -4.51
C LEU A 4 20.78 26.86 -3.46
N ILE A 5 21.68 25.90 -3.38
CA ILE A 5 22.78 25.90 -2.41
C ILE A 5 24.10 25.98 -3.17
N ARG A 6 24.75 27.12 -3.10
CA ARG A 6 26.00 27.40 -3.85
C ARG A 6 27.29 27.16 -3.07
N ASN A 7 27.21 26.52 -1.89
CA ASN A 7 28.38 26.26 -1.06
C ASN A 7 29.23 25.14 -1.68
N PRO A 8 30.51 25.41 -2.07
CA PRO A 8 31.40 24.45 -2.73
C PRO A 8 31.60 23.17 -1.92
N ALA A 9 31.69 23.26 -0.59
CA ALA A 9 31.95 22.13 0.30
C ALA A 9 30.88 20.98 0.17
N LEU A 10 29.66 21.31 -0.29
CA LEU A 10 28.63 20.32 -0.54
C LEU A 10 28.90 19.47 -1.79
N TYR A 11 29.66 20.03 -2.74
CA TYR A 11 29.93 19.42 -4.06
C TYR A 11 31.32 18.84 -4.19
N GLU A 12 32.10 18.87 -3.12
CA GLU A 12 33.38 18.18 -3.05
C GLU A 12 33.20 16.71 -2.69
N SER A 13 34.12 15.88 -3.20
CA SER A 13 34.17 14.47 -2.77
C SER A 13 34.73 14.37 -1.35
N PRO A 14 34.30 13.37 -0.57
CA PRO A 14 34.85 13.12 0.75
C PRO A 14 36.39 13.02 0.72
N LYS A 15 37.08 13.72 1.64
CA LYS A 15 38.54 13.71 1.74
C LYS A 15 38.96 12.71 2.85
N GLY A 16 39.26 11.49 2.46
CA GLY A 16 39.66 10.43 3.41
C GLY A 16 38.60 10.17 4.49
N ASN A 17 39.03 9.99 5.74
CA ASN A 17 38.18 9.74 6.89
C ASN A 17 37.74 11.00 7.65
N SER A 18 38.04 12.18 7.14
CA SER A 18 37.67 13.45 7.81
C SER A 18 36.14 13.66 7.71
N PRO A 19 35.45 13.90 8.83
CA PRO A 19 34.01 14.12 8.81
C PRO A 19 33.67 15.44 8.14
N PRO A 20 32.57 15.55 7.39
CA PRO A 20 32.14 16.81 6.77
C PRO A 20 31.75 17.86 7.83
N PRO A 21 31.67 19.14 7.46
CA PRO A 21 31.20 20.21 8.34
C PRO A 21 29.83 19.87 8.97
N LEU A 22 29.58 20.37 10.17
CA LEU A 22 28.39 20.02 10.96
C LEU A 22 27.06 20.24 10.22
N TRP A 23 26.94 21.34 9.45
CA TRP A 23 25.74 21.64 8.68
C TRP A 23 25.51 20.63 7.55
N ILE A 24 26.57 20.13 6.89
CA ILE A 24 26.46 19.06 5.87
C ILE A 24 26.05 17.75 6.55
N ARG A 25 26.61 17.44 7.72
CA ARG A 25 26.20 16.27 8.51
C ARG A 25 24.73 16.33 8.89
N GLY A 26 24.27 17.51 9.36
CA GLY A 26 22.86 17.74 9.65
C GLY A 26 21.96 17.53 8.42
N LEU A 27 22.36 18.03 7.26
CA LEU A 27 21.65 17.83 6.00
C LEU A 27 21.55 16.34 5.64
N LEU A 28 22.70 15.62 5.66
CA LEU A 28 22.74 14.19 5.34
C LEU A 28 21.92 13.35 6.32
N VAL A 29 21.98 13.64 7.61
CA VAL A 29 21.17 12.96 8.61
C VAL A 29 19.69 13.21 8.35
N LEU A 30 19.29 14.43 8.02
CA LEU A 30 17.90 14.78 7.70
C LEU A 30 17.40 14.05 6.46
N THR A 31 18.16 14.06 5.36
CA THR A 31 17.76 13.40 4.11
C THR A 31 17.75 11.89 4.25
N CYS A 32 18.73 11.31 4.96
CA CYS A 32 18.78 9.89 5.28
C CYS A 32 17.60 9.47 6.17
N THR A 33 17.23 10.26 7.17
CA THR A 33 16.05 10.02 8.01
C THR A 33 14.78 10.05 7.16
N GLY A 34 14.65 11.03 6.25
CA GLY A 34 13.51 11.15 5.35
C GLY A 34 13.34 9.95 4.43
N VAL A 35 14.42 9.51 3.76
CA VAL A 35 14.35 8.32 2.89
C VAL A 35 14.14 7.03 3.69
N SER A 36 14.71 6.91 4.89
CA SER A 36 14.51 5.75 5.77
C SER A 36 13.06 5.66 6.25
N PHE A 37 12.44 6.79 6.59
CA PHE A 37 11.03 6.85 6.96
C PHE A 37 10.13 6.46 5.78
N ALA A 38 10.37 7.03 4.59
CA ALA A 38 9.63 6.69 3.39
C ALA A 38 9.75 5.20 3.03
N HIS A 39 10.98 4.66 3.12
CA HIS A 39 11.27 3.24 2.89
C HIS A 39 10.50 2.35 3.89
N GLY A 40 10.63 2.63 5.18
CA GLY A 40 9.97 1.86 6.23
C GLY A 40 8.44 1.90 6.12
N SER A 41 7.86 3.04 5.75
CA SER A 41 6.43 3.18 5.47
C SER A 41 5.99 2.28 4.31
N ASN A 42 6.66 2.39 3.16
CA ASN A 42 6.30 1.65 1.94
C ASN A 42 6.47 0.13 2.11
N ASP A 43 7.63 -0.32 2.61
CA ASP A 43 7.89 -1.75 2.77
C ASP A 43 7.13 -2.35 3.97
N GLY A 44 6.90 -1.54 5.01
CA GLY A 44 6.05 -1.91 6.15
C GLY A 44 4.62 -2.21 5.74
N GLN A 45 4.02 -1.37 4.89
CA GLN A 45 2.67 -1.59 4.38
C GLN A 45 2.57 -2.90 3.59
N LYS A 46 3.56 -3.20 2.73
CA LYS A 46 3.61 -4.46 1.96
C LYS A 46 3.73 -5.67 2.90
N GLY A 47 4.64 -5.60 3.87
CA GLY A 47 4.84 -6.65 4.86
C GLY A 47 3.59 -6.92 5.70
N MET A 48 2.97 -5.87 6.22
CA MET A 48 1.71 -5.97 6.95
C MET A 48 0.57 -6.53 6.09
N GLY A 49 0.46 -6.05 4.85
CA GLY A 49 -0.56 -6.52 3.91
C GLY A 49 -0.43 -8.01 3.60
N LEU A 50 0.79 -8.48 3.34
CA LEU A 50 1.06 -9.90 3.07
C LEU A 50 0.77 -10.79 4.28
N ILE A 51 1.20 -10.38 5.48
CA ILE A 51 0.88 -11.11 6.72
C ILE A 51 -0.62 -11.16 6.94
N MET A 52 -1.33 -10.04 6.77
CA MET A 52 -2.79 -10.02 6.92
C MET A 52 -3.48 -10.92 5.89
N LEU A 53 -3.00 -10.95 4.65
CA LEU A 53 -3.54 -11.85 3.62
C LEU A 53 -3.43 -13.32 4.04
N ILE A 54 -2.27 -13.72 4.58
CA ILE A 54 -2.03 -15.08 5.09
C ILE A 54 -2.94 -15.35 6.29
N LEU A 55 -2.99 -14.44 7.28
CA LEU A 55 -3.79 -14.62 8.48
C LEU A 55 -5.30 -14.71 8.17
N ILE A 56 -5.79 -13.90 7.24
CA ILE A 56 -7.18 -13.95 6.80
C ILE A 56 -7.47 -15.28 6.07
N GLY A 57 -6.53 -15.77 5.28
CA GLY A 57 -6.68 -17.04 4.56
C GLY A 57 -6.63 -18.26 5.45
N THR A 58 -5.77 -18.25 6.48
CA THR A 58 -5.55 -19.41 7.37
C THR A 58 -6.44 -19.41 8.60
N VAL A 59 -6.72 -18.23 9.18
CA VAL A 59 -7.52 -18.09 10.42
C VAL A 59 -8.58 -16.99 10.23
N PRO A 60 -9.51 -17.13 9.28
CA PRO A 60 -10.51 -16.12 8.94
C PRO A 60 -11.40 -15.75 10.14
N THR A 61 -11.70 -16.70 10.99
CA THR A 61 -12.54 -16.49 12.19
C THR A 61 -11.98 -15.44 13.15
N VAL A 62 -10.66 -15.18 13.13
CA VAL A 62 -10.01 -14.21 14.02
C VAL A 62 -9.66 -12.92 13.28
N TYR A 63 -9.22 -13.01 12.02
CA TYR A 63 -8.59 -11.90 11.32
C TYR A 63 -9.38 -11.34 10.15
N ALA A 64 -10.45 -12.01 9.70
CA ALA A 64 -11.22 -11.55 8.55
C ALA A 64 -12.09 -10.32 8.84
N LEU A 65 -12.53 -10.13 10.08
CA LEU A 65 -13.32 -8.99 10.53
C LEU A 65 -12.70 -8.36 11.77
N ASN A 66 -12.84 -7.05 11.91
CA ASN A 66 -12.39 -6.30 13.08
C ASN A 66 -13.28 -6.56 14.29
N ARG A 67 -13.00 -7.65 15.00
CA ARG A 67 -13.77 -8.05 16.19
C ARG A 67 -13.60 -7.11 17.39
N THR A 68 -12.66 -6.16 17.30
CA THR A 68 -12.37 -5.16 18.35
C THR A 68 -13.02 -3.80 18.06
N MET A 69 -13.87 -3.72 17.02
CA MET A 69 -14.58 -2.49 16.68
C MET A 69 -15.46 -2.02 17.84
N PRO A 70 -15.28 -0.78 18.35
CA PRO A 70 -16.02 -0.28 19.48
C PRO A 70 -17.50 -0.03 19.13
N PRO A 71 -18.43 -0.07 20.13
CA PRO A 71 -19.87 0.11 19.88
C PRO A 71 -20.20 1.42 19.16
N SER A 72 -19.51 2.51 19.45
CA SER A 72 -19.73 3.79 18.78
C SER A 72 -19.45 3.75 17.27
N GLN A 73 -18.47 2.97 16.84
CA GLN A 73 -18.19 2.76 15.41
C GLN A 73 -19.24 1.84 14.78
N MET A 74 -19.81 0.90 15.53
CA MET A 74 -20.92 0.08 15.06
C MET A 74 -22.18 0.90 14.84
N GLU A 75 -22.51 1.85 15.70
CA GLU A 75 -23.62 2.79 15.51
C GLU A 75 -23.40 3.67 14.27
N GLN A 76 -22.17 4.17 14.09
CA GLN A 76 -21.78 4.91 12.89
C GLN A 76 -21.89 4.04 11.62
N PHE A 77 -21.49 2.77 11.70
CA PHE A 77 -21.63 1.83 10.59
C PHE A 77 -23.09 1.71 10.13
N VAL A 78 -24.01 1.51 11.06
CA VAL A 78 -25.45 1.39 10.77
C VAL A 78 -25.99 2.71 10.19
N THR A 79 -25.65 3.83 10.78
CA THR A 79 -26.08 5.18 10.31
C THR A 79 -25.56 5.45 8.91
N ASN A 80 -24.27 5.21 8.67
CA ASN A 80 -23.63 5.41 7.36
C ASN A 80 -24.20 4.47 6.31
N SER A 81 -24.49 3.22 6.68
CA SER A 81 -25.15 2.24 5.80
C SER A 81 -26.52 2.72 5.34
N ALA A 82 -27.34 3.23 6.27
CA ALA A 82 -28.67 3.75 5.95
C ALA A 82 -28.62 4.99 5.03
N ALA A 83 -27.67 5.90 5.27
CA ALA A 83 -27.48 7.08 4.43
C ALA A 83 -27.03 6.70 3.01
N ALA A 84 -26.04 5.81 2.89
CA ALA A 84 -25.53 5.36 1.61
C ALA A 84 -26.57 4.51 0.83
N ALA A 85 -27.35 3.68 1.53
CA ALA A 85 -28.41 2.89 0.91
C ALA A 85 -29.46 3.78 0.22
N LYS A 86 -29.86 4.89 0.83
CA LYS A 86 -30.79 5.86 0.22
C LYS A 86 -30.25 6.43 -1.10
N VAL A 87 -28.94 6.74 -1.16
CA VAL A 87 -28.30 7.25 -2.38
C VAL A 87 -28.37 6.20 -3.49
N VAL A 88 -27.98 4.98 -3.18
CA VAL A 88 -27.90 3.89 -4.17
C VAL A 88 -29.31 3.46 -4.62
N GLU A 89 -30.28 3.44 -3.71
CA GLU A 89 -31.69 3.16 -4.03
C GLU A 89 -32.33 4.22 -4.93
N ALA A 90 -32.03 5.50 -4.68
CA ALA A 90 -32.53 6.59 -5.51
C ALA A 90 -32.02 6.49 -6.95
N LYS A 91 -30.75 6.07 -7.14
CA LYS A 91 -30.14 5.88 -8.47
C LYS A 91 -30.61 4.58 -9.14
N GLY A 92 -31.06 3.58 -8.37
CA GLY A 92 -31.58 2.31 -8.86
C GLY A 92 -33.11 2.24 -8.97
N ALA A 93 -33.82 3.35 -8.88
CA ALA A 93 -35.27 3.39 -8.84
C ALA A 93 -35.90 2.75 -10.12
N GLY A 94 -36.81 1.81 -9.91
CA GLY A 94 -37.54 1.14 -10.99
C GLY A 94 -37.02 -0.24 -11.41
N TYR A 95 -35.93 -0.71 -10.85
CA TYR A 95 -35.39 -2.05 -11.13
C TYR A 95 -35.48 -2.95 -9.89
N ASN A 96 -36.10 -4.10 -10.03
CA ASN A 96 -36.18 -5.10 -8.96
C ASN A 96 -35.09 -6.16 -9.13
N VAL A 97 -34.27 -6.33 -8.08
CA VAL A 97 -33.29 -7.43 -8.04
C VAL A 97 -34.00 -8.74 -7.75
N ILE A 98 -33.91 -9.68 -8.69
CA ILE A 98 -34.43 -11.04 -8.54
C ILE A 98 -33.23 -11.97 -8.28
N GLY A 99 -33.16 -12.55 -7.07
CA GLY A 99 -32.13 -13.50 -6.69
C GLY A 99 -30.93 -12.87 -5.97
N ASP A 100 -29.75 -13.49 -6.09
CA ASP A 100 -28.52 -13.07 -5.42
C ASP A 100 -27.96 -11.79 -6.05
N PRO A 101 -27.74 -10.71 -5.28
CA PRO A 101 -27.16 -9.46 -5.80
C PRO A 101 -25.67 -9.53 -6.12
N ARG A 102 -24.94 -10.50 -5.54
CA ARG A 102 -23.48 -10.58 -5.62
C ARG A 102 -22.93 -10.69 -7.05
N PRO A 103 -23.49 -11.52 -7.95
CA PRO A 103 -22.98 -11.64 -9.32
C PRO A 103 -22.99 -10.32 -10.09
N ALA A 104 -24.04 -9.52 -9.96
CA ALA A 104 -24.15 -8.22 -10.67
C ALA A 104 -23.12 -7.20 -10.13
N VAL A 105 -22.96 -7.13 -8.80
CA VAL A 105 -21.96 -6.26 -8.17
C VAL A 105 -20.54 -6.73 -8.52
N THR A 106 -20.27 -8.03 -8.54
CA THR A 106 -18.98 -8.61 -8.94
C THR A 106 -18.66 -8.28 -10.40
N ALA A 107 -19.63 -8.39 -11.29
CA ALA A 107 -19.46 -8.03 -12.70
C ALA A 107 -19.11 -6.55 -12.86
N TYR A 108 -19.77 -5.66 -12.11
CA TYR A 108 -19.44 -4.24 -12.12
C TYR A 108 -18.00 -3.98 -11.63
N VAL A 109 -17.60 -4.60 -10.52
CA VAL A 109 -16.24 -4.44 -9.97
C VAL A 109 -15.17 -4.96 -10.93
N ALA A 110 -15.47 -6.04 -11.69
CA ALA A 110 -14.52 -6.63 -12.65
C ALA A 110 -14.42 -5.86 -13.97
N LEU A 111 -15.54 -5.37 -14.48
CA LEU A 111 -15.63 -4.78 -15.83
C LEU A 111 -15.63 -3.26 -15.82
N HIS A 112 -15.93 -2.63 -14.67
CA HIS A 112 -16.11 -1.18 -14.49
C HIS A 112 -17.15 -0.59 -15.45
N LYS A 113 -18.21 -1.35 -15.77
CA LYS A 113 -19.30 -0.91 -16.65
C LYS A 113 -20.60 -0.90 -15.88
N LEU A 114 -21.20 0.29 -15.78
CA LEU A 114 -22.53 0.47 -15.22
C LEU A 114 -23.58 -0.20 -16.11
N ASN A 115 -24.56 -0.83 -15.47
CA ASN A 115 -25.79 -1.32 -16.08
C ASN A 115 -26.96 -1.06 -15.15
N GLU A 116 -28.20 -1.26 -15.64
CA GLU A 116 -29.43 -1.01 -14.88
C GLU A 116 -29.50 -1.79 -13.57
N GLY A 117 -28.87 -2.96 -13.48
CA GLY A 117 -28.83 -3.82 -12.30
C GLY A 117 -27.77 -3.43 -11.27
N THR A 118 -26.80 -2.56 -11.60
CA THR A 118 -25.65 -2.26 -10.72
C THR A 118 -26.09 -1.60 -9.41
N PHE A 119 -26.79 -0.48 -9.47
CA PHE A 119 -27.26 0.24 -8.29
C PHE A 119 -28.24 -0.59 -7.45
N PRO A 120 -29.30 -1.20 -8.03
CA PRO A 120 -30.25 -2.02 -7.27
C PRO A 120 -29.57 -3.21 -6.57
N SER A 121 -28.64 -3.90 -7.25
CA SER A 121 -27.92 -5.03 -6.67
C SER A 121 -27.00 -4.58 -5.54
N LEU A 122 -26.30 -3.44 -5.70
CA LEU A 122 -25.50 -2.89 -4.63
C LEU A 122 -26.36 -2.49 -3.42
N ALA A 123 -27.54 -1.87 -3.63
CA ALA A 123 -28.48 -1.55 -2.56
C ALA A 123 -28.96 -2.81 -1.82
N ALA A 124 -29.28 -3.88 -2.56
CA ALA A 124 -29.67 -5.16 -1.98
C ALA A 124 -28.54 -5.77 -1.13
N LEU A 125 -27.31 -5.78 -1.64
CA LEU A 125 -26.13 -6.26 -0.91
C LEU A 125 -25.88 -5.44 0.36
N MET A 126 -25.98 -4.10 0.28
CA MET A 126 -25.81 -3.21 1.44
C MET A 126 -26.87 -3.48 2.52
N ARG A 127 -28.15 -3.72 2.14
CA ARG A 127 -29.21 -4.11 3.08
C ARG A 127 -28.91 -5.45 3.74
N GLU A 128 -28.42 -6.43 2.98
CA GLU A 128 -28.03 -7.73 3.53
C GLU A 128 -26.91 -7.62 4.55
N ILE A 129 -25.85 -6.86 4.24
CA ILE A 129 -24.74 -6.55 5.17
C ILE A 129 -25.30 -5.86 6.44
N SER A 130 -26.14 -4.84 6.28
CA SER A 130 -26.72 -4.10 7.41
C SER A 130 -27.57 -5.00 8.29
N LYS A 131 -28.38 -5.88 7.70
CA LYS A 131 -29.21 -6.86 8.42
C LYS A 131 -28.34 -7.84 9.22
N GLN A 132 -27.29 -8.37 8.62
CA GLN A 132 -26.36 -9.28 9.30
C GLN A 132 -25.66 -8.58 10.48
N VAL A 133 -25.09 -7.40 10.25
CA VAL A 133 -24.38 -6.63 11.28
C VAL A 133 -25.31 -6.25 12.43
N SER A 134 -26.51 -5.74 12.13
CA SER A 134 -27.51 -5.35 13.15
C SER A 134 -28.03 -6.56 13.90
N GLY A 135 -28.22 -7.69 13.23
CA GLY A 135 -28.71 -8.92 13.84
C GLY A 135 -27.76 -9.50 14.89
N TYR A 136 -26.47 -9.39 14.68
CA TYR A 136 -25.45 -9.83 15.65
C TYR A 136 -25.07 -8.74 16.65
N GLY A 137 -25.35 -7.48 16.37
CA GLY A 137 -25.05 -6.32 17.21
C GLY A 137 -23.58 -5.91 17.28
N THR A 138 -22.66 -6.87 17.15
CA THR A 138 -21.19 -6.62 17.08
C THR A 138 -20.53 -7.62 16.14
N LEU A 139 -19.42 -7.21 15.49
CA LEU A 139 -18.66 -8.10 14.59
C LEU A 139 -18.05 -9.30 15.33
N SER A 140 -17.83 -9.20 16.64
CA SER A 140 -17.31 -10.29 17.46
C SER A 140 -18.29 -11.45 17.63
N LYS A 141 -19.58 -11.20 17.50
CA LYS A 141 -20.65 -12.21 17.65
C LYS A 141 -21.01 -12.92 16.34
N ILE A 142 -20.42 -12.51 15.22
CA ILE A 142 -20.65 -13.19 13.94
C ILE A 142 -20.10 -14.61 14.03
N PRO A 143 -20.93 -15.66 13.76
CA PRO A 143 -20.52 -17.06 13.81
C PRO A 143 -19.37 -17.35 12.84
N ALA A 144 -18.54 -18.34 13.17
CA ALA A 144 -17.35 -18.69 12.40
C ALA A 144 -17.65 -18.98 10.93
N GLU A 145 -18.74 -19.69 10.66
CA GLU A 145 -19.20 -20.04 9.32
C GLU A 145 -19.67 -18.85 8.48
N ALA A 146 -20.13 -17.78 9.11
CA ALA A 146 -20.63 -16.57 8.44
C ALA A 146 -19.54 -15.51 8.22
N VAL A 147 -18.41 -15.56 8.95
CA VAL A 147 -17.35 -14.54 8.93
C VAL A 147 -16.80 -14.33 7.52
N GLY A 148 -16.49 -15.42 6.80
CA GLY A 148 -15.93 -15.35 5.45
C GLY A 148 -16.88 -14.66 4.46
N ASN A 149 -18.15 -15.05 4.47
CA ASN A 149 -19.17 -14.48 3.58
C ASN A 149 -19.43 -13.02 3.92
N THR A 150 -19.64 -12.68 5.20
CA THR A 150 -19.86 -11.30 5.64
C THR A 150 -18.70 -10.38 5.24
N ARG A 151 -17.46 -10.83 5.43
CA ARG A 151 -16.28 -10.08 4.98
C ARG A 151 -16.26 -9.86 3.47
N ASN A 152 -16.53 -10.91 2.71
CA ASN A 152 -16.52 -10.84 1.25
C ASN A 152 -17.58 -9.86 0.73
N ASP A 153 -18.75 -9.87 1.31
CA ASP A 153 -19.84 -8.94 1.00
C ASP A 153 -19.45 -7.49 1.31
N MET A 154 -18.88 -7.25 2.49
CA MET A 154 -18.38 -5.92 2.88
C MET A 154 -17.27 -5.45 1.95
N TYR A 155 -16.35 -6.33 1.57
CA TYR A 155 -15.26 -6.00 0.65
C TYR A 155 -15.80 -5.69 -0.75
N LEU A 156 -16.71 -6.50 -1.26
CA LEU A 156 -17.35 -6.31 -2.56
C LEU A 156 -18.11 -4.98 -2.63
N ALA A 157 -18.88 -4.66 -1.59
CA ALA A 157 -19.58 -3.38 -1.48
C ALA A 157 -18.60 -2.18 -1.42
N SER A 158 -17.52 -2.28 -0.63
CA SER A 158 -16.49 -1.25 -0.53
C SER A 158 -15.81 -0.98 -1.88
N GLU A 159 -15.46 -2.02 -2.64
CA GLU A 159 -14.84 -1.88 -3.96
C GLU A 159 -15.83 -1.33 -5.00
N ALA A 160 -17.08 -1.78 -5.00
CA ALA A 160 -18.10 -1.23 -5.88
C ALA A 160 -18.31 0.27 -5.64
N ILE A 161 -18.43 0.69 -4.37
CA ILE A 161 -18.54 2.11 -4.01
C ILE A 161 -17.31 2.90 -4.46
N ARG A 162 -16.10 2.33 -4.30
CA ARG A 162 -14.85 2.97 -4.74
C ARG A 162 -14.84 3.27 -6.23
N PHE A 163 -15.34 2.36 -7.06
CA PHE A 163 -15.43 2.56 -8.50
C PHE A 163 -16.56 3.52 -8.86
N LEU A 164 -17.74 3.41 -8.25
CA LEU A 164 -18.88 4.32 -8.48
C LEU A 164 -18.52 5.79 -8.21
N MET A 165 -17.77 6.08 -7.14
CA MET A 165 -17.33 7.44 -6.82
C MET A 165 -16.35 8.04 -7.85
N LYS A 166 -15.70 7.21 -8.67
CA LYS A 166 -14.78 7.64 -9.73
C LYS A 166 -15.41 7.64 -11.11
N ASP A 167 -16.53 6.98 -11.24
CA ASP A 167 -17.24 6.82 -12.51
C ASP A 167 -18.09 8.05 -12.80
N LYS A 168 -17.84 8.70 -13.94
CA LYS A 168 -18.58 9.88 -14.38
C LYS A 168 -20.02 9.55 -14.79
N GLU A 169 -20.27 8.31 -15.23
CA GLU A 169 -21.59 7.83 -15.64
C GLU A 169 -22.50 7.56 -14.42
N SER A 170 -21.93 7.50 -13.20
CA SER A 170 -22.70 7.28 -11.97
C SER A 170 -23.59 8.47 -11.59
N ASP A 171 -23.32 9.67 -12.14
CA ASP A 171 -24.06 10.91 -11.90
C ASP A 171 -24.33 11.18 -10.40
N LEU A 172 -23.28 11.04 -9.57
CA LEU A 172 -23.34 11.24 -8.12
C LEU A 172 -23.08 12.70 -7.77
N SER A 173 -23.92 13.29 -6.94
CA SER A 173 -23.69 14.60 -6.35
C SER A 173 -22.53 14.57 -5.34
N LYS A 174 -22.07 15.74 -4.90
CA LYS A 174 -21.03 15.82 -3.85
C LYS A 174 -21.50 15.23 -2.53
N GLU A 175 -22.76 15.41 -2.20
CA GLU A 175 -23.43 14.87 -1.03
C GLU A 175 -23.53 13.35 -1.10
N ASP A 176 -23.87 12.79 -2.27
CA ASP A 176 -23.91 11.35 -2.51
C ASP A 176 -22.53 10.73 -2.32
N ILE A 177 -21.51 11.34 -2.92
CA ILE A 177 -20.10 10.91 -2.76
C ILE A 177 -19.68 10.94 -1.30
N ALA A 178 -20.08 11.96 -0.54
CA ALA A 178 -19.76 12.03 0.89
C ALA A 178 -20.43 10.91 1.69
N ALA A 179 -21.72 10.64 1.45
CA ALA A 179 -22.45 9.54 2.11
C ALA A 179 -21.85 8.17 1.77
N LEU A 180 -21.58 7.91 0.50
CA LEU A 180 -20.93 6.68 0.05
C LEU A 180 -19.52 6.50 0.62
N ASN A 181 -18.73 7.58 0.68
CA ASN A 181 -17.38 7.54 1.24
C ASN A 181 -17.38 7.26 2.75
N ASN A 182 -18.34 7.81 3.49
CA ASN A 182 -18.48 7.53 4.92
C ASN A 182 -18.82 6.06 5.17
N TYR A 183 -19.74 5.49 4.38
CA TYR A 183 -20.05 4.07 4.49
C TYR A 183 -18.88 3.19 4.07
N LYS A 184 -18.20 3.54 2.97
CA LYS A 184 -17.00 2.83 2.53
C LYS A 184 -15.93 2.80 3.64
N ARG A 185 -15.70 3.92 4.35
CA ARG A 185 -14.78 3.95 5.50
C ARG A 185 -15.20 2.98 6.58
N SER A 186 -16.50 2.94 6.92
CA SER A 186 -17.01 1.99 7.91
C SER A 186 -16.80 0.52 7.48
N LEU A 187 -16.97 0.19 6.19
CA LEU A 187 -16.68 -1.13 5.63
C LEU A 187 -15.18 -1.45 5.70
N ASP A 188 -14.33 -0.48 5.38
CA ASP A 188 -12.87 -0.63 5.43
C ASP A 188 -12.38 -0.82 6.87
N ASP A 189 -12.91 -0.08 7.84
CA ASP A 189 -12.59 -0.22 9.27
C ASP A 189 -13.00 -1.60 9.81
N ALA A 190 -14.08 -2.18 9.25
CA ALA A 190 -14.54 -3.52 9.59
C ALA A 190 -13.70 -4.65 8.98
N THR A 191 -13.10 -4.43 7.79
CA THR A 191 -12.48 -5.51 6.98
C THR A 191 -11.00 -5.33 6.71
N LYS A 192 -10.46 -4.10 6.76
CA LYS A 192 -9.07 -3.76 6.40
C LYS A 192 -8.25 -3.30 7.62
N PHE A 193 -8.60 -3.80 8.81
CA PHE A 193 -7.84 -3.49 10.02
C PHE A 193 -6.53 -4.29 10.08
N ILE A 194 -5.50 -3.71 10.71
CA ILE A 194 -4.23 -4.37 10.97
C ILE A 194 -4.01 -4.40 12.48
N PRO A 195 -3.97 -5.59 13.10
CA PRO A 195 -3.70 -5.73 14.53
C PRO A 195 -2.38 -5.06 14.94
N PHE A 196 -2.36 -4.45 16.12
CA PHE A 196 -1.19 -3.69 16.58
C PHE A 196 0.08 -4.55 16.67
N TRP A 197 -0.05 -5.81 17.10
CA TRP A 197 1.08 -6.72 17.16
C TRP A 197 1.72 -7.00 15.78
N VAL A 198 0.92 -7.03 14.69
CA VAL A 198 1.44 -7.18 13.32
C VAL A 198 2.29 -5.97 12.94
N LYS A 199 1.84 -4.76 13.31
CA LYS A 199 2.61 -3.53 13.06
C LYS A 199 3.97 -3.58 13.77
N ILE A 200 3.99 -3.99 15.05
CA ILE A 200 5.23 -4.13 15.82
C ILE A 200 6.13 -5.23 15.23
N ALA A 201 5.58 -6.39 14.94
CA ALA A 201 6.34 -7.52 14.39
C ALA A 201 7.00 -7.15 13.06
N VAL A 202 6.27 -6.49 12.15
CA VAL A 202 6.82 -6.02 10.88
C VAL A 202 7.89 -4.95 11.09
N ALA A 203 7.66 -3.98 11.98
CA ALA A 203 8.66 -2.95 12.27
C ALA A 203 9.97 -3.53 12.81
N ILE A 204 9.88 -4.48 13.75
CA ILE A 204 11.06 -5.18 14.28
C ILE A 204 11.75 -6.00 13.18
N ALA A 205 10.99 -6.77 12.41
CA ALA A 205 11.54 -7.62 11.34
C ALA A 205 12.24 -6.79 10.26
N LEU A 206 11.66 -5.66 9.85
CA LEU A 206 12.29 -4.73 8.91
C LEU A 206 13.55 -4.09 9.51
N GLY A 207 13.48 -3.62 10.76
CA GLY A 207 14.63 -3.02 11.44
C GLY A 207 15.81 -4.00 11.54
N LEU A 208 15.57 -5.22 12.02
CA LEU A 208 16.61 -6.26 12.11
C LEU A 208 17.09 -6.70 10.72
N GLY A 209 16.16 -6.86 9.76
CA GLY A 209 16.50 -7.28 8.40
C GLY A 209 17.40 -6.27 7.68
N THR A 210 17.15 -4.97 7.86
CA THR A 210 17.99 -3.91 7.26
C THR A 210 19.38 -3.81 7.89
N MET A 211 19.55 -4.27 9.13
CA MET A 211 20.89 -4.34 9.76
C MET A 211 21.80 -5.41 9.16
N ILE A 212 21.23 -6.42 8.49
CA ILE A 212 21.98 -7.51 7.89
C ILE A 212 22.38 -7.13 6.47
N GLY A 213 23.70 -7.06 6.21
CA GLY A 213 24.23 -6.80 4.87
C GLY A 213 24.18 -5.35 4.40
N TRP A 214 23.73 -4.39 5.22
CA TRP A 214 23.63 -2.96 4.88
C TRP A 214 24.93 -2.38 4.28
N LYS A 215 26.09 -2.75 4.83
CA LYS A 215 27.39 -2.23 4.37
C LYS A 215 27.66 -2.56 2.90
N ARG A 216 27.30 -3.78 2.46
CA ARG A 216 27.48 -4.19 1.07
C ARG A 216 26.60 -3.37 0.13
N ILE A 217 25.38 -3.08 0.54
CA ILE A 217 24.43 -2.29 -0.25
C ILE A 217 24.93 -0.84 -0.35
N VAL A 218 25.28 -0.23 0.78
CA VAL A 218 25.77 1.16 0.83
C VAL A 218 27.03 1.36 -0.01
N VAL A 219 28.00 0.45 0.08
CA VAL A 219 29.21 0.50 -0.75
C VAL A 219 28.88 0.34 -2.24
N THR A 220 27.97 -0.58 -2.59
CA THR A 220 27.61 -0.78 -4.01
C THR A 220 26.90 0.44 -4.58
N VAL A 221 25.94 0.99 -3.87
CA VAL A 221 25.15 2.14 -4.34
C VAL A 221 25.97 3.44 -4.28
N GLY A 222 26.73 3.66 -3.20
CA GLY A 222 27.49 4.91 -3.00
C GLY A 222 28.80 5.00 -3.78
N GLU A 223 29.46 3.84 -4.02
CA GLU A 223 30.83 3.85 -4.57
C GLU A 223 30.97 3.17 -5.93
N LYS A 224 30.05 2.26 -6.31
CA LYS A 224 30.22 1.44 -7.52
C LYS A 224 29.29 1.83 -8.68
N ILE A 225 28.38 2.76 -8.52
CA ILE A 225 27.53 3.25 -9.61
C ILE A 225 28.26 4.30 -10.45
N GLY A 226 28.95 5.24 -9.81
CA GLY A 226 29.75 6.26 -10.47
C GLY A 226 31.18 5.84 -10.72
N LYS A 227 31.85 6.51 -11.66
CA LYS A 227 33.31 6.39 -11.88
C LYS A 227 34.11 7.22 -10.89
N SER A 228 33.51 8.19 -10.23
CA SER A 228 34.05 9.00 -9.15
C SER A 228 33.26 8.82 -7.87
N HIS A 229 33.82 9.18 -6.73
CA HIS A 229 33.12 9.15 -5.46
C HIS A 229 31.89 10.07 -5.47
N LEU A 230 30.83 9.65 -4.79
CA LEU A 230 29.64 10.44 -4.59
C LEU A 230 29.97 11.68 -3.73
N THR A 231 29.60 12.87 -4.19
CA THR A 231 29.70 14.09 -3.38
C THR A 231 28.55 14.14 -2.37
N TYR A 232 28.70 14.90 -1.29
CA TYR A 232 27.64 15.05 -0.28
C TYR A 232 26.34 15.57 -0.90
N GLY A 233 26.42 16.53 -1.83
CA GLY A 233 25.26 17.09 -2.53
C GLY A 233 24.56 16.10 -3.44
N GLN A 234 25.30 15.20 -4.10
CA GLN A 234 24.72 14.15 -4.93
C GLN A 234 23.98 13.12 -4.05
N GLY A 235 24.57 12.72 -2.92
CA GLY A 235 23.94 11.82 -1.96
C GLY A 235 22.64 12.40 -1.42
N ALA A 236 22.68 13.62 -0.88
CA ALA A 236 21.49 14.29 -0.37
C ALA A 236 20.40 14.49 -1.45
N ALA A 237 20.80 14.81 -2.70
CA ALA A 237 19.85 14.95 -3.80
C ALA A 237 19.18 13.61 -4.16
N ALA A 238 19.95 12.51 -4.20
CA ALA A 238 19.42 11.19 -4.48
C ALA A 238 18.43 10.73 -3.38
N GLU A 239 18.77 10.97 -2.11
CA GLU A 239 17.90 10.66 -0.96
C GLU A 239 16.60 11.47 -0.98
N LEU A 240 16.66 12.77 -1.28
CA LEU A 240 15.47 13.62 -1.40
C LEU A 240 14.55 13.19 -2.54
N VAL A 241 15.12 12.89 -3.71
CA VAL A 241 14.35 12.38 -4.85
C VAL A 241 13.73 11.03 -4.52
N ALA A 242 14.49 10.13 -3.88
CA ALA A 242 13.99 8.82 -3.48
C ALA A 242 12.85 8.95 -2.48
N ALA A 243 13.01 9.73 -1.42
CA ALA A 243 11.96 9.98 -0.43
C ALA A 243 10.70 10.55 -1.09
N GLY A 244 10.83 11.60 -1.91
CA GLY A 244 9.72 12.23 -2.61
C GLY A 244 8.99 11.27 -3.55
N THR A 245 9.72 10.45 -4.32
CA THR A 245 9.14 9.44 -5.21
C THR A 245 8.39 8.36 -4.46
N ILE A 246 8.96 7.87 -3.33
CA ILE A 246 8.32 6.85 -2.50
C ILE A 246 7.06 7.40 -1.85
N PHE A 247 7.09 8.63 -1.29
CA PHE A 247 5.90 9.28 -0.72
C PHE A 247 4.81 9.50 -1.77
N ALA A 248 5.17 9.93 -2.97
CA ALA A 248 4.22 10.08 -4.06
C ALA A 248 3.58 8.72 -4.41
N ALA A 249 4.40 7.67 -4.53
CA ALA A 249 3.89 6.32 -4.80
C ALA A 249 2.95 5.83 -3.69
N ASP A 250 3.29 6.03 -2.41
CA ASP A 250 2.44 5.69 -1.26
C ASP A 250 1.09 6.42 -1.32
N SER A 251 1.09 7.70 -1.67
CA SER A 251 -0.13 8.51 -1.78
C SER A 251 -1.09 8.01 -2.86
N TYR A 252 -0.55 7.40 -3.92
CA TYR A 252 -1.33 6.80 -5.00
C TYR A 252 -1.58 5.29 -4.81
N GLY A 253 -1.08 4.69 -3.73
CA GLY A 253 -1.19 3.25 -3.49
C GLY A 253 -0.37 2.40 -4.47
N LEU A 254 0.72 2.94 -5.01
CA LEU A 254 1.58 2.26 -5.98
C LEU A 254 2.73 1.55 -5.26
N PRO A 255 2.89 0.23 -5.44
CA PRO A 255 4.03 -0.49 -4.90
C PRO A 255 5.29 -0.14 -5.71
N VAL A 256 6.30 0.42 -5.04
CA VAL A 256 7.60 0.71 -5.64
C VAL A 256 8.73 -0.02 -4.92
N SER A 257 9.79 -0.34 -5.64
CA SER A 257 11.01 -0.83 -5.03
C SER A 257 11.87 0.34 -4.58
N THR A 258 12.03 0.49 -3.28
CA THR A 258 12.82 1.57 -2.68
C THR A 258 14.29 1.52 -3.12
N THR A 259 14.85 0.32 -3.26
CA THR A 259 16.22 0.12 -3.77
C THR A 259 16.35 0.56 -5.23
N HIS A 260 15.36 0.26 -6.08
CA HIS A 260 15.36 0.71 -7.47
C HIS A 260 15.32 2.24 -7.56
N VAL A 261 14.44 2.87 -6.77
CA VAL A 261 14.30 4.33 -6.75
C VAL A 261 15.60 5.01 -6.30
N LEU A 262 16.19 4.54 -5.19
CA LEU A 262 17.43 5.11 -4.66
C LEU A 262 18.61 4.90 -5.62
N SER A 263 18.79 3.69 -6.16
CA SER A 263 19.88 3.40 -7.09
C SER A 263 19.76 4.21 -8.39
N SER A 264 18.53 4.40 -8.89
CA SER A 264 18.27 5.26 -10.05
C SER A 264 18.53 6.73 -9.73
N GLY A 265 18.18 7.19 -8.52
CA GLY A 265 18.48 8.53 -8.03
C GLY A 265 19.99 8.80 -8.01
N VAL A 266 20.78 7.87 -7.47
CA VAL A 266 22.24 7.97 -7.47
C VAL A 266 22.79 7.97 -8.89
N ALA A 267 22.37 7.05 -9.75
CA ALA A 267 22.81 7.01 -11.16
C ALA A 267 22.45 8.30 -11.90
N GLY A 268 21.26 8.84 -11.69
CA GLY A 268 20.80 10.10 -12.26
C GLY A 268 21.64 11.29 -11.82
N THR A 269 21.98 11.39 -10.52
CA THR A 269 22.84 12.47 -10.00
C THR A 269 24.27 12.38 -10.54
N MET A 270 24.80 11.17 -10.71
CA MET A 270 26.12 10.93 -11.30
C MET A 270 26.16 11.31 -12.79
N ALA A 271 25.14 10.93 -13.55
CA ALA A 271 24.99 11.29 -14.96
C ALA A 271 24.89 12.82 -15.13
N ALA A 272 24.02 13.47 -14.35
CA ALA A 272 23.81 14.92 -14.42
C ALA A 272 25.05 15.73 -14.00
N ASN A 273 25.89 15.20 -13.12
CA ASN A 273 27.14 15.85 -12.70
C ASN A 273 28.33 15.59 -13.66
N GLY A 274 28.17 14.73 -14.67
CA GLY A 274 29.26 14.32 -15.54
C GLY A 274 30.30 13.41 -14.88
N SER A 275 29.96 12.81 -13.73
CA SER A 275 30.85 11.94 -12.95
C SER A 275 31.13 10.59 -13.63
N GLY A 276 30.43 10.31 -14.71
CA GLY A 276 30.47 9.02 -15.43
C GLY A 276 29.79 7.89 -14.67
N LEU A 277 29.38 6.87 -15.41
CA LEU A 277 28.71 5.70 -14.87
C LEU A 277 29.53 4.42 -15.11
N GLN A 278 29.55 3.52 -14.13
CA GLN A 278 30.14 2.20 -14.29
C GLN A 278 29.11 1.25 -14.91
N MET A 279 29.19 1.08 -16.23
CA MET A 279 28.20 0.32 -16.98
C MET A 279 28.09 -1.17 -16.57
N SER A 280 29.19 -1.75 -16.10
CA SER A 280 29.19 -3.11 -15.55
C SER A 280 28.32 -3.22 -14.29
N THR A 281 28.41 -2.25 -13.38
CA THR A 281 27.59 -2.21 -12.17
C THR A 281 26.12 -1.98 -12.50
N LEU A 282 25.82 -1.04 -13.42
CA LEU A 282 24.45 -0.77 -13.88
C LEU A 282 23.83 -2.01 -14.52
N ARG A 283 24.57 -2.73 -15.37
CA ARG A 283 24.11 -3.97 -15.97
C ARG A 283 23.81 -5.03 -14.93
N ASN A 284 24.69 -5.20 -13.93
CA ASN A 284 24.48 -6.18 -12.85
C ASN A 284 23.25 -5.83 -11.98
N ILE A 285 23.06 -4.54 -11.69
CA ILE A 285 21.86 -4.07 -10.97
C ILE A 285 20.61 -4.36 -11.82
N ALA A 286 20.61 -4.01 -13.11
CA ALA A 286 19.49 -4.25 -14.00
C ALA A 286 19.17 -5.75 -14.14
N LEU A 287 20.21 -6.61 -14.27
CA LEU A 287 20.04 -8.05 -14.29
C LEU A 287 19.45 -8.57 -12.97
N ALA A 288 19.91 -8.08 -11.82
CA ALA A 288 19.34 -8.44 -10.53
C ALA A 288 17.84 -8.06 -10.45
N TRP A 289 17.45 -6.89 -10.96
CA TRP A 289 16.05 -6.47 -11.00
C TRP A 289 15.17 -7.41 -11.84
N VAL A 290 15.66 -7.80 -13.02
CA VAL A 290 14.94 -8.73 -13.91
C VAL A 290 14.85 -10.13 -13.30
N LEU A 291 15.94 -10.62 -12.68
CA LEU A 291 16.02 -11.98 -12.14
C LEU A 291 15.30 -12.16 -10.80
N THR A 292 15.09 -11.07 -10.04
CA THR A 292 14.45 -11.15 -8.71
C THR A 292 13.03 -11.72 -8.81
N LEU A 293 12.22 -11.28 -9.80
CA LEU A 293 10.84 -11.73 -9.94
C LEU A 293 10.75 -13.22 -10.28
N PRO A 294 11.42 -13.76 -11.33
CA PRO A 294 11.43 -15.19 -11.60
C PRO A 294 11.94 -16.03 -10.43
N ALA A 295 13.00 -15.58 -9.75
CA ALA A 295 13.55 -16.30 -8.60
C ALA A 295 12.54 -16.36 -7.43
N ALA A 296 11.86 -15.25 -7.13
CA ALA A 296 10.82 -15.22 -6.11
C ALA A 296 9.61 -16.10 -6.48
N MET A 297 9.20 -16.09 -7.75
CA MET A 297 8.12 -16.95 -8.25
C MET A 297 8.47 -18.44 -8.12
N MET A 298 9.68 -18.84 -8.53
CA MET A 298 10.14 -20.22 -8.42
C MET A 298 10.23 -20.67 -6.96
N LEU A 299 10.78 -19.84 -6.09
CA LEU A 299 10.88 -20.15 -4.66
C LEU A 299 9.49 -20.30 -4.03
N SER A 300 8.59 -19.38 -4.29
CA SER A 300 7.21 -19.40 -3.76
C SER A 300 6.44 -20.63 -4.28
N ALA A 301 6.55 -20.95 -5.56
CA ALA A 301 5.91 -22.12 -6.15
C ALA A 301 6.45 -23.43 -5.54
N THR A 302 7.77 -23.52 -5.36
CA THR A 302 8.41 -24.68 -4.74
C THR A 302 7.97 -24.86 -3.28
N LEU A 303 7.97 -23.78 -2.49
CA LEU A 303 7.52 -23.82 -1.10
C LEU A 303 6.04 -24.19 -1.01
N TYR A 304 5.17 -23.60 -1.84
CA TYR A 304 3.77 -23.95 -1.88
C TYR A 304 3.56 -25.43 -2.24
N PHE A 305 4.26 -25.91 -3.26
CA PHE A 305 4.19 -27.33 -3.66
C PHE A 305 4.60 -28.26 -2.51
N VAL A 306 5.72 -27.97 -1.84
CA VAL A 306 6.19 -28.77 -0.70
C VAL A 306 5.16 -28.75 0.42
N PHE A 307 4.69 -27.58 0.85
CA PHE A 307 3.74 -27.48 1.96
C PHE A 307 2.39 -28.13 1.65
N SER A 308 1.89 -28.01 0.42
CA SER A 308 0.61 -28.64 0.02
C SER A 308 0.67 -30.16 -0.09
N HIS A 309 1.87 -30.76 -0.08
CA HIS A 309 2.05 -32.22 -0.10
C HIS A 309 2.53 -32.79 1.23
N VAL A 310 2.97 -31.95 2.15
CA VAL A 310 3.44 -32.37 3.49
C VAL A 310 2.37 -32.12 4.56
N PHE A 311 1.53 -31.09 4.37
CA PHE A 311 0.46 -30.67 5.27
C PHE A 311 -0.89 -30.63 4.56
#